data_13818b31e74416a03f341e28fb4511b4
#
_entry.id   13818b31e74416a03f341e28fb4511b4
#
_cell.length_a   1.000
_cell.length_b   1.000
_cell.length_c   1.000
_cell.angle_alpha   90.00
_cell.angle_beta   90.00
_cell.angle_gamma   90.00
#
_symmetry.space_group_name_H-M   'P 1'
#
loop_
_entity.id
_entity.type
_entity.pdbx_description
1 polymer ?
#
loop_
_entity_poly.entity_id
_entity_poly.type
_entity_poly.pdbx_seq_one_letter_code
_entity_poly.pdbx_strand_id
1 'polypeptide(L)'
;MICALRSSVCRFVRTGLLAKVLIFSPVFALIIIIGTCMDNLSMFVFSRPRFIDNSFIVLNCMKLVLLVPFASAVFCSMFTGNDVSSRTINNKIATGISRFSIYLADLIVSFFATALSVVIAFFVFYIFAKLVPVKENVEINIEVLKIAGSMILICASFTSLFLAFQYFFSNRFLALIISVLIIPCLMFSASGIRYMLEEPYRYYVKTDEETETYEWRVNKAYVGGTPRKIFTFLNDANPYGNMEDSIGVIEELSVESFVQKDSAAGAVMVLTTAAGLALVKKKEYM
;
A
#
# COMPACT_ATOMS: atom_id res chain seq x y z
N MET A 1 -1.95 28.45 4.95
CA MET A 1 -2.33 27.00 4.90
C MET A 1 -3.82 26.78 4.64
N ILE A 2 -4.73 27.36 5.41
CA ILE A 2 -6.18 27.19 5.24
C ILE A 2 -6.68 27.56 3.84
N CYS A 3 -6.24 28.68 3.26
CA CYS A 3 -6.61 29.10 1.90
C CYS A 3 -6.14 28.10 0.84
N ALA A 4 -4.91 27.55 0.97
CA ALA A 4 -4.38 26.53 0.07
C ALA A 4 -5.23 25.25 0.16
N LEU A 5 -5.52 24.78 1.37
CA LEU A 5 -6.34 23.59 1.61
C LEU A 5 -7.75 23.75 1.02
N ARG A 6 -8.42 24.88 1.30
CA ARG A 6 -9.75 25.18 0.75
C ARG A 6 -9.73 25.17 -0.78
N SER A 7 -8.71 25.78 -1.40
CA SER A 7 -8.54 25.77 -2.86
C SER A 7 -8.37 24.35 -3.40
N SER A 8 -7.52 23.53 -2.77
CA SER A 8 -7.27 22.14 -3.20
C SER A 8 -8.52 21.26 -3.02
N VAL A 9 -9.26 21.40 -1.90
CA VAL A 9 -10.52 20.67 -1.67
C VAL A 9 -11.59 21.07 -2.68
N CYS A 10 -11.80 22.39 -2.90
CA CYS A 10 -12.76 22.86 -3.92
C CYS A 10 -12.43 22.32 -5.30
N ARG A 11 -11.15 22.27 -5.65
CA ARG A 11 -10.70 21.71 -6.93
C ARG A 11 -10.97 20.22 -6.99
N PHE A 12 -10.66 19.46 -5.95
CA PHE A 12 -10.89 18.01 -5.86
C PHE A 12 -12.37 17.67 -6.15
N VAL A 13 -13.29 18.43 -5.56
CA VAL A 13 -14.73 18.24 -5.79
C VAL A 13 -15.14 18.70 -7.21
N ARG A 14 -14.70 19.89 -7.65
CA ARG A 14 -15.10 20.46 -8.96
C ARG A 14 -14.58 19.71 -10.16
N THR A 15 -13.40 19.12 -10.07
CA THR A 15 -12.81 18.34 -11.19
C THR A 15 -13.44 16.97 -11.36
N GLY A 16 -14.41 16.61 -10.53
CA GLY A 16 -15.05 15.29 -10.54
C GLY A 16 -14.11 14.16 -10.09
N LEU A 17 -12.97 14.49 -9.49
CA LEU A 17 -12.05 13.47 -8.96
C LEU A 17 -12.71 12.69 -7.83
N LEU A 18 -13.48 13.36 -6.98
CA LEU A 18 -14.29 12.68 -5.95
C LEU A 18 -15.22 11.63 -6.56
N ALA A 19 -15.95 11.98 -7.63
CA ALA A 19 -16.82 11.04 -8.33
C ALA A 19 -16.04 9.86 -8.92
N LYS A 20 -14.84 10.11 -9.45
CA LYS A 20 -13.97 9.03 -9.94
C LYS A 20 -13.55 8.10 -8.82
N VAL A 21 -13.18 8.60 -7.64
CA VAL A 21 -12.89 7.77 -6.45
C VAL A 21 -14.08 6.90 -6.09
N LEU A 22 -15.27 7.51 -5.99
CA LEU A 22 -16.50 6.82 -5.61
C LEU A 22 -16.92 5.73 -6.59
N ILE A 23 -16.52 5.83 -7.87
CA ILE A 23 -16.84 4.84 -8.92
C ILE A 23 -15.72 3.80 -9.03
N PHE A 24 -14.45 4.22 -9.09
CA PHE A 24 -13.33 3.30 -9.33
C PHE A 24 -13.07 2.37 -8.14
N SER A 25 -13.21 2.85 -6.92
CA SER A 25 -12.92 2.04 -5.73
C SER A 25 -13.84 0.82 -5.60
N PRO A 26 -15.18 0.94 -5.69
CA PRO A 26 -16.07 -0.22 -5.64
C PRO A 26 -15.92 -1.13 -6.86
N VAL A 27 -15.71 -0.57 -8.07
CA VAL A 27 -15.49 -1.37 -9.27
C VAL A 27 -14.23 -2.22 -9.14
N PHE A 28 -13.13 -1.64 -8.65
CA PHE A 28 -11.90 -2.37 -8.44
C PHE A 28 -12.04 -3.43 -7.34
N ALA A 29 -12.73 -3.11 -6.25
CA ALA A 29 -13.05 -4.07 -5.20
C ALA A 29 -13.86 -5.26 -5.74
N LEU A 30 -14.87 -5.00 -6.58
CA LEU A 30 -15.66 -6.05 -7.23
C LEU A 30 -14.81 -6.91 -8.18
N ILE A 31 -13.88 -6.33 -8.93
CA ILE A 31 -12.95 -7.08 -9.79
C ILE A 31 -12.11 -8.05 -8.95
N ILE A 32 -11.58 -7.59 -7.81
CA ILE A 32 -10.82 -8.44 -6.90
C ILE A 32 -11.71 -9.57 -6.35
N ILE A 33 -12.93 -9.26 -5.92
CA ILE A 33 -13.87 -10.25 -5.41
C ILE A 33 -14.17 -11.31 -6.49
N ILE A 34 -14.49 -10.87 -7.71
CA ILE A 34 -14.76 -11.77 -8.83
C ILE A 34 -13.53 -12.65 -9.11
N GLY A 35 -12.33 -12.06 -9.20
CA GLY A 35 -11.09 -12.81 -9.39
C GLY A 35 -10.90 -13.88 -8.31
N THR A 36 -11.11 -13.53 -7.04
CA THR A 36 -11.00 -14.49 -5.92
C THR A 36 -12.07 -15.57 -5.99
N CYS A 37 -13.31 -15.22 -6.39
CA CYS A 37 -14.36 -16.21 -6.60
C CYS A 37 -14.03 -17.15 -7.76
N MET A 38 -13.43 -16.67 -8.84
CA MET A 38 -13.00 -17.51 -9.97
C MET A 38 -11.86 -18.45 -9.60
N ASP A 39 -10.87 -17.98 -8.83
CA ASP A 39 -9.80 -18.82 -8.29
C ASP A 39 -10.37 -19.94 -7.39
N ASN A 40 -11.34 -19.61 -6.54
CA ASN A 40 -12.01 -20.60 -5.71
C ASN A 40 -12.94 -21.51 -6.51
N LEU A 41 -13.56 -21.04 -7.58
CA LEU A 41 -14.43 -21.86 -8.44
C LEU A 41 -13.66 -22.97 -9.15
N SER A 42 -12.42 -22.70 -9.57
CA SER A 42 -11.53 -23.71 -10.12
C SER A 42 -11.19 -24.79 -9.07
N MET A 43 -11.06 -24.39 -7.79
CA MET A 43 -10.92 -25.33 -6.68
C MET A 43 -12.25 -26.01 -6.29
N PHE A 44 -13.39 -25.35 -6.54
CA PHE A 44 -14.72 -25.86 -6.23
C PHE A 44 -15.10 -27.07 -7.09
N VAL A 45 -14.63 -27.11 -8.34
CA VAL A 45 -14.88 -28.24 -9.25
C VAL A 45 -14.09 -29.49 -8.83
N PHE A 46 -12.98 -29.32 -8.10
CA PHE A 46 -12.08 -30.44 -7.71
C PHE A 46 -12.05 -30.74 -6.21
N SER A 47 -12.64 -29.92 -5.34
CA SER A 47 -12.57 -30.08 -3.88
C SER A 47 -13.84 -29.59 -3.21
N ARG A 48 -14.15 -30.14 -2.02
CA ARG A 48 -15.32 -29.73 -1.22
C ARG A 48 -15.37 -28.21 -1.04
N PRO A 49 -16.58 -27.60 -1.08
CA PRO A 49 -16.74 -26.15 -0.92
C PRO A 49 -16.11 -25.70 0.41
N ARG A 50 -15.04 -24.89 0.33
CA ARG A 50 -14.55 -24.15 1.49
C ARG A 50 -15.49 -22.97 1.69
N PHE A 51 -16.11 -22.93 2.88
CA PHE A 51 -16.96 -21.81 3.26
C PHE A 51 -16.13 -20.52 3.31
N ILE A 52 -16.77 -19.41 2.96
CA ILE A 52 -16.20 -18.08 3.17
C ILE A 52 -16.13 -17.87 4.69
N ASP A 53 -14.93 -17.79 5.20
CA ASP A 53 -14.55 -17.62 6.58
C ASP A 53 -14.01 -16.21 6.82
N ASN A 54 -13.78 -15.79 8.05
CA ASN A 54 -13.06 -14.54 8.38
C ASN A 54 -11.73 -14.42 7.63
N SER A 55 -11.05 -15.55 7.37
CA SER A 55 -9.89 -15.66 6.51
C SER A 55 -10.14 -15.14 5.10
N PHE A 56 -11.35 -15.22 4.56
CA PHE A 56 -11.66 -14.67 3.22
C PHE A 56 -11.63 -13.14 3.21
N ILE A 57 -12.17 -12.47 4.23
CA ILE A 57 -12.12 -11.01 4.34
C ILE A 57 -10.67 -10.57 4.45
N VAL A 58 -9.91 -11.24 5.29
CA VAL A 58 -8.50 -10.99 5.50
C VAL A 58 -7.71 -11.20 4.20
N LEU A 59 -7.92 -12.33 3.51
CA LEU A 59 -7.26 -12.64 2.24
C LEU A 59 -7.59 -11.61 1.15
N ASN A 60 -8.80 -11.08 1.10
CA ASN A 60 -9.18 -10.04 0.14
C ASN A 60 -8.71 -8.65 0.56
N CYS A 61 -8.61 -8.36 1.86
CA CYS A 61 -7.87 -7.19 2.34
C CYS A 61 -6.41 -7.25 1.89
N MET A 62 -5.80 -8.44 1.82
CA MET A 62 -4.46 -8.63 1.27
C MET A 62 -4.37 -8.22 -0.20
N LYS A 63 -5.34 -8.52 -1.00
CA LYS A 63 -5.36 -8.13 -2.42
C LYS A 63 -5.58 -6.63 -2.63
N LEU A 64 -6.16 -5.92 -1.64
CA LEU A 64 -6.19 -4.44 -1.60
C LEU A 64 -4.79 -3.81 -1.54
N VAL A 65 -3.80 -4.56 -1.09
CA VAL A 65 -2.38 -4.25 -1.14
C VAL A 65 -1.97 -3.71 -2.53
N LEU A 66 -2.48 -4.32 -3.58
CA LEU A 66 -2.20 -3.87 -4.95
C LEU A 66 -2.96 -2.57 -5.31
N LEU A 67 -4.17 -2.38 -4.78
CA LEU A 67 -4.96 -1.18 -5.07
C LEU A 67 -4.30 0.09 -4.52
N VAL A 68 -3.78 0.04 -3.29
CA VAL A 68 -3.26 1.21 -2.57
C VAL A 68 -2.18 1.97 -3.36
N PRO A 69 -1.07 1.33 -3.79
CA PRO A 69 -0.03 2.04 -4.52
C PRO A 69 -0.51 2.54 -5.89
N PHE A 70 -1.31 1.74 -6.63
CA PHE A 70 -1.84 2.17 -7.93
C PHE A 70 -2.82 3.33 -7.79
N ALA A 71 -3.75 3.28 -6.84
CA ALA A 71 -4.66 4.38 -6.55
C ALA A 71 -3.90 5.64 -6.17
N SER A 72 -2.88 5.54 -5.31
CA SER A 72 -2.05 6.67 -4.90
C SER A 72 -1.30 7.27 -6.09
N ALA A 73 -0.68 6.44 -6.95
CA ALA A 73 0.06 6.90 -8.13
C ALA A 73 -0.85 7.65 -9.12
N VAL A 74 -1.99 7.06 -9.46
CA VAL A 74 -2.97 7.65 -10.38
C VAL A 74 -3.55 8.93 -9.80
N PHE A 75 -3.91 8.91 -8.51
CA PHE A 75 -4.48 10.08 -7.83
C PHE A 75 -3.53 11.26 -7.78
N CYS A 76 -2.29 11.04 -7.33
CA CYS A 76 -1.27 12.07 -7.30
C CYS A 76 -1.02 12.64 -8.70
N SER A 77 -0.98 11.80 -9.72
CA SER A 77 -0.80 12.24 -11.11
C SER A 77 -1.97 13.06 -11.64
N MET A 78 -3.21 12.61 -11.41
CA MET A 78 -4.40 13.32 -11.90
C MET A 78 -4.66 14.62 -11.14
N PHE A 79 -4.34 14.66 -9.86
CA PHE A 79 -4.60 15.82 -9.01
C PHE A 79 -3.44 16.83 -9.05
N THR A 80 -2.26 16.43 -8.60
CA THR A 80 -1.09 17.32 -8.49
C THR A 80 -0.32 17.42 -9.81
N GLY A 81 -0.15 16.29 -10.51
CA GLY A 81 0.57 16.27 -11.78
C GLY A 81 -0.06 17.18 -12.84
N ASN A 82 -1.38 17.33 -12.83
CA ASN A 82 -2.06 18.28 -13.69
C ASN A 82 -1.71 19.73 -13.35
N ASP A 83 -1.62 20.09 -12.07
CA ASP A 83 -1.25 21.44 -11.62
C ASP A 83 0.21 21.78 -11.95
N VAL A 84 1.10 20.80 -11.79
CA VAL A 84 2.52 20.97 -12.12
C VAL A 84 2.70 21.17 -13.64
N SER A 85 2.05 20.33 -14.44
CA SER A 85 2.18 20.36 -15.91
C SER A 85 1.51 21.58 -16.55
N SER A 86 0.37 22.02 -16.01
CA SER A 86 -0.37 23.20 -16.50
C SER A 86 0.13 24.52 -15.91
N ARG A 87 1.17 24.48 -15.06
CA ARG A 87 1.74 25.64 -14.37
C ARG A 87 0.75 26.40 -13.48
N THR A 88 -0.38 25.81 -13.10
CA THR A 88 -1.37 26.42 -12.18
C THR A 88 -0.78 26.69 -10.80
N ILE A 89 0.30 25.99 -10.44
CA ILE A 89 1.06 26.27 -9.21
C ILE A 89 1.64 27.68 -9.23
N ASN A 90 2.09 28.20 -10.37
CA ASN A 90 2.62 29.54 -10.50
C ASN A 90 1.57 30.60 -10.18
N ASN A 91 0.33 30.39 -10.62
CA ASN A 91 -0.77 31.29 -10.31
C ASN A 91 -1.08 31.29 -8.81
N LYS A 92 -1.01 30.12 -8.14
CA LYS A 92 -1.17 30.04 -6.68
C LYS A 92 -0.06 30.77 -5.93
N ILE A 93 1.18 30.69 -6.41
CA ILE A 93 2.32 31.42 -5.83
C ILE A 93 2.17 32.92 -6.06
N ALA A 94 1.75 33.33 -7.26
CA ALA A 94 1.51 34.74 -7.58
C ALA A 94 0.41 35.38 -6.70
N THR A 95 -0.57 34.60 -6.24
CA THR A 95 -1.58 35.06 -5.29
C THR A 95 -1.08 35.10 -3.82
N GLY A 96 0.22 34.87 -3.59
CA GLY A 96 0.84 34.94 -2.27
C GLY A 96 0.75 33.65 -1.43
N ILE A 97 0.28 32.52 -2.01
CA ILE A 97 0.25 31.25 -1.29
C ILE A 97 1.65 30.66 -1.26
N SER A 98 2.18 30.32 -0.08
CA SER A 98 3.51 29.73 0.06
C SER A 98 3.59 28.34 -0.58
N ARG A 99 4.73 28.03 -1.20
CA ARG A 99 5.00 26.72 -1.82
C ARG A 99 4.82 25.56 -0.85
N PHE A 100 5.23 25.75 0.40
CA PHE A 100 5.04 24.80 1.50
C PHE A 100 3.55 24.50 1.74
N SER A 101 2.71 25.55 1.80
CA SER A 101 1.26 25.38 2.00
C SER A 101 0.57 24.70 0.83
N ILE A 102 1.06 24.92 -0.40
CA ILE A 102 0.54 24.23 -1.60
C ILE A 102 0.85 22.74 -1.52
N TYR A 103 2.12 22.37 -1.26
CA TYR A 103 2.54 20.97 -1.17
C TYR A 103 1.77 20.21 -0.07
N LEU A 104 1.67 20.79 1.15
CA LEU A 104 0.94 20.16 2.24
C LEU A 104 -0.56 20.01 1.95
N ALA A 105 -1.17 21.01 1.32
CA ALA A 105 -2.58 20.94 0.94
C ALA A 105 -2.82 19.82 -0.08
N ASP A 106 -1.94 19.69 -1.07
CA ASP A 106 -2.03 18.64 -2.08
C ASP A 106 -1.74 17.25 -1.47
N LEU A 107 -0.81 17.15 -0.50
CA LEU A 107 -0.55 15.91 0.25
C LEU A 107 -1.79 15.45 1.03
N ILE A 108 -2.39 16.38 1.79
CA ILE A 108 -3.58 16.09 2.59
C ILE A 108 -4.73 15.61 1.70
N VAL A 109 -5.02 16.33 0.61
CA VAL A 109 -6.12 15.97 -0.29
C VAL A 109 -5.86 14.63 -0.99
N SER A 110 -4.64 14.39 -1.46
CA SER A 110 -4.28 13.12 -2.11
C SER A 110 -4.35 11.96 -1.13
N PHE A 111 -3.88 12.15 0.10
CA PHE A 111 -4.00 11.14 1.16
C PHE A 111 -5.46 10.80 1.47
N PHE A 112 -6.30 11.82 1.67
CA PHE A 112 -7.74 11.60 1.92
C PHE A 112 -8.42 10.86 0.77
N ALA A 113 -8.07 11.19 -0.46
CA ALA A 113 -8.61 10.53 -1.64
C ALA A 113 -8.22 9.05 -1.69
N THR A 114 -6.96 8.73 -1.42
CA THR A 114 -6.46 7.35 -1.39
C THR A 114 -7.04 6.57 -0.21
N ALA A 115 -7.05 7.16 0.99
CA ALA A 115 -7.66 6.54 2.16
C ALA A 115 -9.15 6.27 1.97
N LEU A 116 -9.89 7.23 1.38
CA LEU A 116 -11.29 7.05 1.04
C LEU A 116 -11.49 5.89 0.07
N SER A 117 -10.61 5.73 -0.92
CA SER A 117 -10.66 4.60 -1.86
C SER A 117 -10.54 3.26 -1.14
N VAL A 118 -9.63 3.15 -0.18
CA VAL A 118 -9.43 1.92 0.62
C VAL A 118 -10.64 1.65 1.52
N VAL A 119 -11.15 2.67 2.19
CA VAL A 119 -12.33 2.54 3.05
C VAL A 119 -13.54 2.07 2.24
N ILE A 120 -13.78 2.64 1.07
CA ILE A 120 -14.88 2.21 0.19
C ILE A 120 -14.70 0.76 -0.25
N ALA A 121 -13.50 0.38 -0.68
CA ALA A 121 -13.20 -0.99 -1.07
C ALA A 121 -13.43 -1.96 0.08
N PHE A 122 -12.97 -1.62 1.29
CA PHE A 122 -13.22 -2.40 2.50
C PHE A 122 -14.73 -2.59 2.78
N PHE A 123 -15.51 -1.54 2.66
CA PHE A 123 -16.97 -1.65 2.82
C PHE A 123 -17.62 -2.55 1.77
N VAL A 124 -17.16 -2.51 0.54
CA VAL A 124 -17.64 -3.40 -0.54
C VAL A 124 -17.35 -4.86 -0.18
N PHE A 125 -16.14 -5.16 0.29
CA PHE A 125 -15.78 -6.51 0.75
C PHE A 125 -16.65 -6.95 1.93
N TYR A 126 -16.84 -6.08 2.91
CA TYR A 126 -17.66 -6.39 4.07
C TYR A 126 -19.11 -6.69 3.71
N ILE A 127 -19.71 -5.86 2.84
CA ILE A 127 -21.08 -6.08 2.34
C ILE A 127 -21.16 -7.41 1.58
N PHE A 128 -20.19 -7.67 0.71
CA PHE A 128 -20.15 -8.92 -0.06
C PHE A 128 -20.05 -10.14 0.87
N ALA A 129 -19.16 -10.08 1.87
CA ALA A 129 -19.01 -11.15 2.86
C ALA A 129 -20.27 -11.39 3.68
N LYS A 130 -21.10 -10.37 3.91
CA LYS A 130 -22.41 -10.52 4.59
C LYS A 130 -23.51 -11.07 3.68
N LEU A 131 -23.42 -10.87 2.36
CA LEU A 131 -24.40 -11.37 1.39
C LEU A 131 -24.20 -12.84 1.05
N VAL A 132 -22.99 -13.35 1.19
CA VAL A 132 -22.70 -14.77 0.94
C VAL A 132 -23.02 -15.58 2.18
N PRO A 133 -23.80 -16.70 2.07
CA PRO A 133 -24.14 -17.54 3.20
C PRO A 133 -22.87 -18.18 3.79
N VAL A 134 -22.51 -17.78 5.00
CA VAL A 134 -21.33 -18.20 5.73
C VAL A 134 -21.76 -19.03 6.94
N LYS A 135 -20.95 -20.04 7.30
CA LYS A 135 -21.20 -20.88 8.46
C LYS A 135 -21.00 -20.16 9.79
N GLU A 136 -20.22 -19.08 9.80
CA GLU A 136 -19.89 -18.29 10.98
C GLU A 136 -20.25 -16.82 10.77
N ASN A 137 -20.69 -16.16 11.84
CA ASN A 137 -20.95 -14.71 11.80
C ASN A 137 -19.66 -13.95 11.52
N VAL A 138 -19.64 -13.22 10.42
CA VAL A 138 -18.55 -12.29 10.10
C VAL A 138 -18.64 -11.13 11.09
N GLU A 139 -17.84 -11.17 12.13
CA GLU A 139 -17.69 -10.10 13.09
C GLU A 139 -16.47 -9.25 12.74
N ILE A 140 -16.60 -7.93 12.88
CA ILE A 140 -15.44 -7.04 12.79
C ILE A 140 -14.65 -7.24 14.09
N ASN A 141 -13.61 -8.05 14.00
CA ASN A 141 -12.70 -8.29 15.11
C ASN A 141 -11.69 -7.12 15.21
N ILE A 142 -11.10 -6.95 16.39
CA ILE A 142 -10.07 -5.92 16.65
C ILE A 142 -8.87 -6.05 15.72
N GLU A 143 -8.58 -7.25 15.25
CA GLU A 143 -7.52 -7.54 14.27
C GLU A 143 -7.78 -6.88 12.92
N VAL A 144 -9.02 -6.98 12.41
CA VAL A 144 -9.45 -6.32 11.17
C VAL A 144 -9.31 -4.81 11.29
N LEU A 145 -9.60 -4.24 12.46
CA LEU A 145 -9.46 -2.81 12.71
C LEU A 145 -7.99 -2.37 12.75
N LYS A 146 -7.10 -3.18 13.31
CA LYS A 146 -5.64 -2.94 13.29
C LYS A 146 -5.10 -2.94 11.86
N ILE A 147 -5.49 -3.94 11.05
CA ILE A 147 -5.09 -4.02 9.63
C ILE A 147 -5.57 -2.78 8.87
N ALA A 148 -6.82 -2.37 9.07
CA ALA A 148 -7.35 -1.16 8.44
C ALA A 148 -6.55 0.10 8.85
N GLY A 149 -6.13 0.20 10.11
CA GLY A 149 -5.26 1.27 10.60
C GLY A 149 -3.90 1.30 9.92
N SER A 150 -3.21 0.15 9.85
CA SER A 150 -1.92 0.01 9.15
C SER A 150 -2.05 0.34 7.67
N MET A 151 -3.12 -0.11 7.01
CA MET A 151 -3.39 0.23 5.61
C MET A 151 -3.53 1.73 5.36
N ILE A 152 -4.15 2.49 6.27
CA ILE A 152 -4.24 3.95 6.18
C ILE A 152 -2.85 4.59 6.26
N LEU A 153 -1.99 4.10 7.14
CA LEU A 153 -0.62 4.61 7.29
C LEU A 153 0.24 4.30 6.05
N ILE A 154 0.10 3.11 5.50
CA ILE A 154 0.75 2.69 4.25
C ILE A 154 0.25 3.53 3.07
N CYS A 155 -1.05 3.84 3.00
CA CYS A 155 -1.59 4.80 2.04
C CYS A 155 -0.90 6.16 2.12
N ALA A 156 -0.63 6.66 3.33
CA ALA A 156 0.07 7.91 3.54
C ALA A 156 1.52 7.86 3.02
N SER A 157 2.22 6.74 3.24
CA SER A 157 3.59 6.53 2.77
C SER A 157 3.67 6.51 1.24
N PHE A 158 2.81 5.75 0.55
CA PHE A 158 2.75 5.73 -0.91
C PHE A 158 2.34 7.08 -1.49
N THR A 159 1.34 7.73 -0.88
CA THR A 159 0.88 9.05 -1.33
C THR A 159 1.98 10.09 -1.23
N SER A 160 2.73 10.13 -0.13
CA SER A 160 3.84 11.06 0.05
C SER A 160 4.99 10.81 -0.95
N LEU A 161 5.30 9.54 -1.23
CA LEU A 161 6.31 9.12 -2.19
C LEU A 161 5.92 9.57 -3.62
N PHE A 162 4.72 9.22 -4.07
CA PHE A 162 4.29 9.54 -5.42
C PHE A 162 4.01 11.04 -5.61
N LEU A 163 3.58 11.74 -4.57
CA LEU A 163 3.46 13.18 -4.61
C LEU A 163 4.82 13.84 -4.81
N ALA A 164 5.86 13.39 -4.13
CA ALA A 164 7.22 13.89 -4.33
C ALA A 164 7.68 13.70 -5.77
N PHE A 165 7.36 12.57 -6.41
CA PHE A 165 7.66 12.36 -7.85
C PHE A 165 6.90 13.32 -8.75
N GLN A 166 5.62 13.63 -8.48
CA GLN A 166 4.88 14.60 -9.28
C GLN A 166 5.51 15.98 -9.23
N TYR A 167 6.05 16.38 -8.09
CA TYR A 167 6.78 17.65 -7.97
C TYR A 167 8.19 17.60 -8.56
N PHE A 168 8.83 16.44 -8.58
CA PHE A 168 10.15 16.26 -9.18
C PHE A 168 10.08 16.36 -10.72
N PHE A 169 9.15 15.62 -11.34
CA PHE A 169 8.96 15.62 -12.79
C PHE A 169 8.00 16.72 -13.20
N SER A 170 8.37 17.50 -14.25
CA SER A 170 7.49 18.55 -14.79
C SER A 170 6.38 17.99 -15.69
N ASN A 171 6.57 16.77 -16.19
CA ASN A 171 5.61 16.08 -17.06
C ASN A 171 4.81 15.07 -16.25
N ARG A 172 3.48 15.25 -16.18
CA ARG A 172 2.57 14.38 -15.44
C ARG A 172 2.57 12.93 -15.92
N PHE A 173 2.72 12.70 -17.23
CA PHE A 173 2.73 11.35 -17.78
C PHE A 173 4.02 10.62 -17.43
N LEU A 174 5.15 11.30 -17.49
CA LEU A 174 6.43 10.73 -17.08
C LEU A 174 6.42 10.38 -15.60
N ALA A 175 5.91 11.28 -14.75
CA ALA A 175 5.78 11.05 -13.33
C ALA A 175 4.84 9.85 -13.02
N LEU A 176 3.72 9.73 -13.76
CA LEU A 176 2.81 8.58 -13.63
C LEU A 176 3.48 7.27 -14.04
N ILE A 177 4.14 7.24 -15.20
CA ILE A 177 4.83 6.04 -15.69
C ILE A 177 5.89 5.58 -14.69
N ILE A 178 6.71 6.49 -14.19
CA ILE A 178 7.74 6.17 -13.19
C ILE A 178 7.10 5.67 -11.89
N SER A 179 6.05 6.33 -11.41
CA SER A 179 5.32 5.90 -10.21
C SER A 179 4.76 4.48 -10.37
N VAL A 180 4.18 4.16 -11.52
CA VAL A 180 3.64 2.83 -11.81
C VAL A 180 4.75 1.78 -11.95
N LEU A 181 5.89 2.13 -12.56
CA LEU A 181 7.04 1.22 -12.71
C LEU A 181 7.75 0.93 -11.38
N ILE A 182 7.75 1.87 -10.46
CA ILE A 182 8.34 1.67 -9.12
C ILE A 182 7.53 0.66 -8.29
N ILE A 183 6.22 0.56 -8.49
CA ILE A 183 5.38 -0.39 -7.73
C ILE A 183 5.89 -1.84 -7.86
N PRO A 184 6.04 -2.42 -9.06
CA PRO A 184 6.59 -3.77 -9.19
C PRO A 184 8.04 -3.86 -8.67
N CYS A 185 8.87 -2.82 -8.80
CA CYS A 185 10.21 -2.83 -8.22
C CYS A 185 10.19 -2.95 -6.70
N LEU A 186 9.30 -2.21 -6.02
CA LEU A 186 9.11 -2.31 -4.57
C LEU A 186 8.56 -3.70 -4.17
N MET A 187 7.62 -4.22 -4.95
CA MET A 187 7.04 -5.54 -4.77
C MET A 187 8.11 -6.64 -4.87
N PHE A 188 8.86 -6.69 -5.98
CA PHE A 188 9.89 -7.72 -6.17
C PHE A 188 11.04 -7.60 -5.17
N SER A 189 11.42 -6.36 -4.78
CA SER A 189 12.45 -6.17 -3.74
C SER A 189 11.97 -6.67 -2.38
N ALA A 190 10.72 -6.42 -1.99
CA ALA A 190 10.16 -6.92 -0.74
C ALA A 190 10.11 -8.45 -0.73
N SER A 191 9.53 -9.06 -1.76
CA SER A 191 9.44 -10.51 -1.88
C SER A 191 10.83 -11.19 -1.89
N GLY A 192 11.81 -10.60 -2.59
CA GLY A 192 13.18 -11.10 -2.61
C GLY A 192 13.89 -11.01 -1.26
N ILE A 193 13.73 -9.91 -0.55
CA ILE A 193 14.29 -9.73 0.81
C ILE A 193 13.61 -10.72 1.78
N ARG A 194 12.30 -10.84 1.71
CA ARG A 194 11.52 -11.75 2.54
C ARG A 194 11.97 -13.20 2.35
N TYR A 195 12.10 -13.64 1.12
CA TYR A 195 12.62 -14.98 0.80
C TYR A 195 13.96 -15.24 1.50
N MET A 196 14.89 -14.26 1.48
CA MET A 196 16.18 -14.38 2.18
C MET A 196 16.05 -14.40 3.71
N LEU A 197 15.06 -13.70 4.26
CA LEU A 197 14.84 -13.62 5.72
C LEU A 197 14.11 -14.86 6.26
N GLU A 198 13.27 -15.52 5.45
CA GLU A 198 12.51 -16.72 5.81
C GLU A 198 13.38 -17.99 5.82
N GLU A 199 14.53 -17.98 5.15
CA GLU A 199 15.43 -19.14 5.12
C GLU A 199 15.89 -19.53 6.53
N PRO A 200 15.62 -20.77 6.99
CA PRO A 200 16.00 -21.21 8.33
C PRO A 200 17.52 -21.46 8.42
N TYR A 201 18.09 -21.28 9.60
CA TYR A 201 19.51 -21.55 9.86
C TYR A 201 19.87 -23.00 9.61
N ARG A 202 18.97 -23.93 9.91
CA ARG A 202 19.13 -25.37 9.74
C ARG A 202 17.87 -25.96 9.11
N TYR A 203 18.05 -26.96 8.30
CA TYR A 203 16.95 -27.73 7.73
C TYR A 203 17.18 -29.23 7.87
N TYR A 204 16.10 -29.99 7.93
CA TYR A 204 16.13 -31.44 7.97
C TYR A 204 16.33 -31.98 6.55
N VAL A 205 17.35 -32.84 6.40
CA VAL A 205 17.58 -33.60 5.17
C VAL A 205 17.39 -35.07 5.48
N LYS A 206 16.57 -35.75 4.71
CA LYS A 206 16.45 -37.20 4.74
C LYS A 206 17.74 -37.81 4.18
N THR A 207 18.48 -38.52 4.99
CA THR A 207 19.81 -39.02 4.64
C THR A 207 19.74 -40.43 4.02
N ASP A 208 18.69 -41.19 4.34
CA ASP A 208 18.51 -42.56 3.85
C ASP A 208 16.99 -42.81 3.62
N GLU A 209 16.68 -43.33 2.45
CA GLU A 209 15.27 -43.60 2.08
C GLU A 209 14.70 -44.82 2.79
N GLU A 210 15.58 -45.80 3.18
CA GLU A 210 15.14 -47.06 3.80
C GLU A 210 14.98 -46.94 5.33
N THR A 211 15.78 -46.09 6.00
CA THR A 211 15.82 -46.03 7.46
C THR A 211 15.08 -44.79 8.05
N GLU A 212 14.50 -43.92 7.22
CA GLU A 212 13.84 -42.65 7.61
C GLU A 212 14.73 -41.80 8.55
N THR A 213 16.04 -41.88 8.42
CA THR A 213 16.95 -41.05 9.23
C THR A 213 17.04 -39.63 8.67
N TYR A 214 16.90 -38.66 9.58
CA TYR A 214 16.98 -37.23 9.24
C TYR A 214 18.18 -36.62 9.95
N GLU A 215 18.97 -35.86 9.19
CA GLU A 215 20.08 -35.08 9.74
C GLU A 215 19.85 -33.58 9.61
N TRP A 216 20.25 -32.83 10.64
CA TRP A 216 20.28 -31.39 10.59
C TRP A 216 21.48 -30.89 9.79
N ARG A 217 21.23 -30.17 8.70
CA ARG A 217 22.27 -29.50 7.92
C ARG A 217 22.15 -27.99 8.03
N VAL A 218 23.31 -27.35 8.12
CA VAL A 218 23.38 -25.88 8.12
C VAL A 218 23.02 -25.36 6.73
N ASN A 219 22.09 -24.43 6.67
CA ASN A 219 21.67 -23.81 5.43
C ASN A 219 22.72 -22.80 4.95
N LYS A 220 23.32 -23.03 3.80
CA LYS A 220 24.26 -22.09 3.17
C LYS A 220 23.62 -20.82 2.66
N ALA A 221 22.31 -20.84 2.40
CA ALA A 221 21.55 -19.67 1.97
C ALA A 221 21.10 -18.79 3.16
N TYR A 222 21.27 -19.26 4.40
CA TYR A 222 20.90 -18.49 5.57
C TYR A 222 21.73 -17.21 5.71
N VAL A 223 21.06 -16.09 5.75
CA VAL A 223 21.66 -14.77 5.97
C VAL A 223 21.62 -14.43 7.46
N GLY A 224 22.78 -14.43 8.11
CA GLY A 224 22.91 -14.12 9.53
C GLY A 224 23.67 -12.82 9.82
N GLY A 225 23.72 -12.42 11.10
CA GLY A 225 24.54 -11.29 11.55
C GLY A 225 24.10 -9.93 11.01
N THR A 226 25.08 -9.08 10.67
CA THR A 226 24.85 -7.72 10.16
C THR A 226 24.05 -7.67 8.86
N PRO A 227 24.30 -8.51 7.85
CA PRO A 227 23.48 -8.54 6.63
C PRO A 227 21.99 -8.78 6.93
N ARG A 228 21.63 -9.67 7.85
CA ARG A 228 20.25 -9.90 8.25
C ARG A 228 19.58 -8.63 8.78
N LYS A 229 20.29 -7.88 9.64
CA LYS A 229 19.78 -6.60 10.16
C LYS A 229 19.54 -5.58 9.07
N ILE A 230 20.44 -5.51 8.08
CA ILE A 230 20.29 -4.61 6.93
C ILE A 230 19.06 -5.01 6.10
N PHE A 231 18.89 -6.29 5.78
CA PHE A 231 17.73 -6.75 5.03
C PHE A 231 16.42 -6.54 5.79
N THR A 232 16.39 -6.78 7.10
CA THR A 232 15.23 -6.45 7.93
C THR A 232 14.90 -4.97 7.86
N PHE A 233 15.90 -4.09 8.03
CA PHE A 233 15.70 -2.65 7.89
C PHE A 233 15.19 -2.24 6.50
N LEU A 234 15.73 -2.81 5.43
CA LEU A 234 15.28 -2.54 4.05
C LEU A 234 13.85 -3.04 3.81
N ASN A 235 13.48 -4.18 4.38
CA ASN A 235 12.10 -4.68 4.32
C ASN A 235 11.14 -3.72 5.05
N ASP A 236 11.49 -3.31 6.27
CA ASP A 236 10.68 -2.39 7.08
C ASP A 236 10.59 -0.99 6.44
N ALA A 237 11.64 -0.53 5.76
CA ALA A 237 11.63 0.73 5.02
C ALA A 237 10.86 0.66 3.70
N ASN A 238 10.57 -0.54 3.19
CA ASN A 238 9.78 -0.72 1.98
C ASN A 238 8.28 -0.70 2.31
N PRO A 239 7.51 0.30 1.83
CA PRO A 239 6.08 0.37 2.15
C PRO A 239 5.30 -0.87 1.69
N TYR A 240 5.76 -1.56 0.65
CA TYR A 240 5.18 -2.81 0.17
C TYR A 240 5.52 -3.99 1.08
N GLY A 241 6.76 -4.10 1.55
CA GLY A 241 7.19 -5.11 2.50
C GLY A 241 6.41 -5.03 3.82
N ASN A 242 6.28 -3.82 4.37
CA ASN A 242 5.44 -3.57 5.54
C ASN A 242 4.00 -4.03 5.36
N MET A 243 3.46 -3.86 4.18
CA MET A 243 2.11 -4.20 3.84
C MET A 243 1.92 -5.72 3.78
N GLU A 244 2.80 -6.46 3.07
CA GLU A 244 2.78 -7.93 3.02
C GLU A 244 2.94 -8.53 4.42
N ASP A 245 3.87 -8.02 5.20
CA ASP A 245 4.11 -8.48 6.55
C ASP A 245 2.92 -8.23 7.48
N SER A 246 2.28 -7.06 7.41
CA SER A 246 1.11 -6.75 8.23
C SER A 246 -0.07 -7.69 7.98
N ILE A 247 -0.09 -8.31 6.82
CA ILE A 247 -1.13 -9.21 6.37
C ILE A 247 -0.77 -10.68 6.59
N GLY A 248 0.48 -11.07 6.31
CA GLY A 248 0.93 -12.48 6.41
C GLY A 248 1.03 -13.01 7.84
N VAL A 249 0.98 -12.12 8.82
CA VAL A 249 1.29 -12.43 10.23
C VAL A 249 0.07 -12.42 11.14
N ILE A 250 -1.14 -12.51 10.58
CA ILE A 250 -2.38 -12.56 11.37
C ILE A 250 -2.40 -13.74 12.34
N GLU A 251 -1.66 -14.82 12.06
CA GLU A 251 -1.62 -16.00 12.93
C GLU A 251 -0.59 -15.92 14.07
N GLU A 252 0.42 -15.03 14.05
CA GLU A 252 1.53 -15.06 15.02
C GLU A 252 2.01 -13.69 15.57
N LEU A 253 1.38 -12.54 15.24
CA LEU A 253 1.94 -11.24 15.61
C LEU A 253 1.76 -10.85 17.07
N SER A 254 2.91 -10.61 17.71
CA SER A 254 2.98 -9.79 18.92
C SER A 254 2.67 -8.32 18.60
N VAL A 255 2.05 -7.60 19.53
CA VAL A 255 1.73 -6.16 19.40
C VAL A 255 2.98 -5.33 19.09
N GLU A 256 4.17 -5.75 19.57
CA GLU A 256 5.44 -5.08 19.37
C GLU A 256 5.87 -5.04 17.90
N SER A 257 5.65 -6.11 17.14
CA SER A 257 6.02 -6.15 15.73
C SER A 257 5.12 -5.26 14.87
N PHE A 258 3.85 -5.10 15.21
CA PHE A 258 2.94 -4.16 14.57
C PHE A 258 3.40 -2.71 14.76
N VAL A 259 3.72 -2.32 15.98
CA VAL A 259 4.20 -0.97 16.30
C VAL A 259 5.50 -0.65 15.58
N GLN A 260 6.42 -1.61 15.47
CA GLN A 260 7.69 -1.42 14.76
C GLN A 260 7.45 -1.15 13.27
N LYS A 261 6.59 -1.92 12.62
CA LYS A 261 6.27 -1.79 11.19
C LYS A 261 5.54 -0.50 10.88
N ASP A 262 4.55 -0.16 11.68
CA ASP A 262 3.81 1.11 11.56
C ASP A 262 4.73 2.32 11.77
N SER A 263 5.70 2.23 12.70
CA SER A 263 6.70 3.29 12.90
C SER A 263 7.63 3.45 11.69
N ALA A 264 8.02 2.35 11.04
CA ALA A 264 8.83 2.40 9.82
C ALA A 264 8.07 3.03 8.65
N ALA A 265 6.81 2.66 8.44
CA ALA A 265 5.95 3.30 7.44
C ALA A 265 5.77 4.81 7.71
N GLY A 266 5.59 5.20 8.99
CA GLY A 266 5.55 6.59 9.41
C GLY A 266 6.85 7.34 9.11
N ALA A 267 8.00 6.71 9.36
CA ALA A 267 9.31 7.29 9.06
C ALA A 267 9.49 7.52 7.55
N VAL A 268 9.12 6.55 6.71
CA VAL A 268 9.15 6.70 5.24
C VAL A 268 8.26 7.85 4.80
N MET A 269 7.05 7.98 5.33
CA MET A 269 6.15 9.10 5.04
C MET A 269 6.80 10.45 5.40
N VAL A 270 7.42 10.57 6.56
CA VAL A 270 8.08 11.81 7.00
C VAL A 270 9.27 12.14 6.09
N LEU A 271 10.12 11.16 5.79
CA LEU A 271 11.31 11.36 4.95
C LEU A 271 10.93 11.75 3.52
N THR A 272 9.96 11.07 2.92
CA THR A 272 9.49 11.38 1.55
C THR A 272 8.78 12.73 1.49
N THR A 273 8.03 13.10 2.53
CA THR A 273 7.41 14.43 2.66
C THR A 273 8.48 15.52 2.78
N ALA A 274 9.51 15.33 3.61
CA ALA A 274 10.62 16.26 3.76
C ALA A 274 11.41 16.43 2.44
N ALA A 275 11.67 15.33 1.75
CA ALA A 275 12.32 15.36 0.43
C ALA A 275 11.46 16.12 -0.61
N GLY A 276 10.16 15.86 -0.66
CA GLY A 276 9.23 16.57 -1.53
C GLY A 276 9.18 18.07 -1.25
N LEU A 277 9.14 18.47 0.03
CA LEU A 277 9.21 19.88 0.43
C LEU A 277 10.51 20.55 0.02
N ALA A 278 11.65 19.85 0.16
CA ALA A 278 12.95 20.36 -0.27
C ALA A 278 12.99 20.56 -1.79
N LEU A 279 12.41 19.64 -2.56
CA LEU A 279 12.29 19.74 -4.03
C LEU A 279 11.44 20.94 -4.43
N VAL A 280 10.29 21.14 -3.80
CA VAL A 280 9.37 22.26 -4.09
C VAL A 280 10.02 23.62 -3.77
N LYS A 281 10.83 23.68 -2.69
CA LYS A 281 11.57 24.89 -2.33
C LYS A 281 12.64 25.25 -3.38
N LYS A 282 13.33 24.24 -3.91
CA LYS A 282 14.48 24.40 -4.80
C LYS A 282 14.09 24.61 -6.27
N LYS A 283 12.92 24.12 -6.67
CA LYS A 283 12.45 24.17 -8.06
C LYS A 283 11.94 25.57 -8.40
N GLU A 284 12.58 26.21 -9.36
CA GLU A 284 12.06 27.42 -10.00
C GLU A 284 11.01 26.98 -11.03
N TYR A 285 9.76 27.31 -10.77
CA TYR A 285 8.66 27.11 -11.72
C TYR A 285 8.64 28.31 -12.67
N MET A 286 9.54 28.32 -13.66
CA MET A 286 9.51 29.28 -14.73
C MET A 286 8.50 28.92 -15.84
#